data_10e04b7970c881825eb843ffc8bde732
#
_entry.id   10e04b7970c881825eb843ffc8bde732
#
_cell.length_a   1.000
_cell.length_b   1.000
_cell.length_c   1.000
_cell.angle_alpha   90.00
_cell.angle_beta   90.00
_cell.angle_gamma   90.00
#
_symmetry.space_group_name_H-M   'P 1'
#
loop_
_entity.id
_entity.type
_entity.pdbx_description
1 polymer ?
#
loop_
_entity_poly.entity_id
_entity_poly.type
_entity_poly.pdbx_seq_one_letter_code
_entity_poly.pdbx_strand_id
1 'polypeptide(L)'
;MRVEKGLLYTKDHDWVKVEGNVVTVGLADYAQDHLGDIVYVELPEVDDEVEAGDSLASVESVKAASDINAPVSGKIVEVNELLDDEPGEINKDCYAAWVCKIEMSNPAELEELTNDADYEASL
;
A
#
# COMPACT_ATOMS: atom_id res chain seq x y z
N MET A 1 -8.46 12.50 10.02
CA MET A 1 -7.67 11.57 9.18
C MET A 1 -7.11 10.47 10.07
N ARG A 2 -7.42 9.21 9.77
CA ARG A 2 -6.99 8.10 10.62
C ARG A 2 -5.58 7.64 10.26
N VAL A 3 -4.70 7.50 11.26
CA VAL A 3 -3.38 6.91 11.13
C VAL A 3 -3.33 5.68 12.04
N GLU A 4 -3.18 4.50 11.44
CA GLU A 4 -3.14 3.24 12.19
C GLU A 4 -1.79 3.09 12.88
N LYS A 5 -1.80 2.73 14.17
CA LYS A 5 -0.57 2.54 14.94
C LYS A 5 0.07 1.19 14.62
N GLY A 6 1.40 1.14 14.73
CA GLY A 6 2.14 -0.10 14.51
C GLY A 6 2.49 -0.36 13.05
N LEU A 7 2.15 0.56 12.16
CA LEU A 7 2.48 0.46 10.74
C LEU A 7 3.61 1.42 10.39
N LEU A 8 4.23 1.18 9.24
CA LEU A 8 5.15 2.12 8.62
C LEU A 8 4.44 2.78 7.43
N TYR A 9 4.93 3.94 7.01
CA TYR A 9 4.29 4.71 5.96
C TYR A 9 5.32 5.21 4.94
N THR A 10 4.90 5.25 3.67
CA THR A 10 5.73 5.84 2.62
C THR A 10 5.42 7.31 2.46
N LYS A 11 6.29 8.03 1.77
CA LYS A 11 6.06 9.44 1.43
C LYS A 11 4.90 9.62 0.46
N ASP A 12 4.49 8.55 -0.21
CA ASP A 12 3.36 8.56 -1.14
C ASP A 12 2.04 8.21 -0.45
N HIS A 13 2.04 8.12 0.87
CA HIS A 13 0.86 7.84 1.69
C HIS A 13 0.31 6.42 1.51
N ASP A 14 1.22 5.45 1.49
CA ASP A 14 0.86 4.03 1.55
C ASP A 14 1.29 3.49 2.90
N TRP A 15 0.55 2.52 3.43
CA TRP A 15 0.92 1.90 4.70
C TRP A 15 1.59 0.55 4.45
N VAL A 16 2.46 0.17 5.39
CA VAL A 16 3.22 -1.08 5.33
C VAL A 16 3.14 -1.77 6.69
N LYS A 17 2.68 -3.01 6.70
CA LYS A 17 2.64 -3.84 7.91
C LYS A 17 3.71 -4.92 7.81
N VAL A 18 4.62 -4.94 8.77
CA VAL A 18 5.75 -5.88 8.77
C VAL A 18 5.41 -7.11 9.60
N GLU A 19 5.51 -8.29 8.98
CA GLU A 19 5.32 -9.56 9.67
C GLU A 19 6.45 -10.51 9.26
N GLY A 20 7.52 -10.59 10.08
CA GLY A 20 8.71 -11.36 9.74
C GLY A 20 9.38 -10.77 8.50
N ASN A 21 9.57 -11.58 7.48
CA ASN A 21 10.20 -11.15 6.23
C ASN A 21 9.18 -10.74 5.15
N VAL A 22 7.89 -10.70 5.51
CA VAL A 22 6.81 -10.34 4.60
C VAL A 22 6.18 -9.03 5.04
N VAL A 23 5.92 -8.15 4.08
CA VAL A 23 5.18 -6.92 4.35
C VAL A 23 3.85 -6.92 3.60
N THR A 24 2.83 -6.36 4.24
CA THR A 24 1.53 -6.11 3.62
C THR A 24 1.45 -4.63 3.28
N VAL A 25 0.99 -4.31 2.09
CA VAL A 25 0.96 -2.93 1.57
C VAL A 25 -0.48 -2.53 1.25
N GLY A 26 -0.84 -1.30 1.58
CA GLY A 26 -2.14 -0.73 1.22
C GLY A 26 -2.08 0.79 1.20
N LEU A 27 -3.18 1.41 0.82
CA LEU A 27 -3.31 2.86 0.80
C LEU A 27 -3.64 3.39 2.19
N ALA A 28 -2.94 4.44 2.63
CA ALA A 28 -3.29 5.11 3.88
C ALA A 28 -4.57 5.95 3.71
N ASP A 29 -5.18 6.32 4.82
CA ASP A 29 -6.44 7.08 4.81
C ASP A 29 -6.31 8.40 4.04
N TYR A 30 -5.18 9.08 4.20
CA TYR A 30 -4.90 10.32 3.48
C TYR A 30 -4.99 10.13 1.96
N ALA A 31 -4.43 9.04 1.45
CA ALA A 31 -4.40 8.78 0.01
C ALA A 31 -5.81 8.51 -0.54
N GLN A 32 -6.60 7.66 0.14
CA GLN A 32 -7.94 7.35 -0.34
C GLN A 32 -8.87 8.56 -0.24
N ASP A 33 -8.69 9.41 0.78
CA ASP A 33 -9.49 10.62 0.94
C ASP A 33 -9.23 11.60 -0.21
N HIS A 34 -7.97 11.76 -0.61
CA HIS A 34 -7.61 12.63 -1.73
C HIS A 34 -8.10 12.11 -3.07
N LEU A 35 -8.09 10.78 -3.25
CA LEU A 35 -8.55 10.17 -4.48
C LEU A 35 -10.07 10.17 -4.62
N GLY A 36 -10.79 10.07 -3.51
CA GLY A 36 -12.24 9.91 -3.52
C GLY A 36 -12.62 8.46 -3.82
N ASP A 37 -13.80 8.23 -4.37
CA ASP A 37 -14.32 6.89 -4.61
C ASP A 37 -13.44 6.10 -5.57
N ILE A 38 -12.88 5.00 -5.09
CA ILE A 38 -12.04 4.09 -5.88
C ILE A 38 -12.97 3.19 -6.70
N VAL A 39 -12.73 3.17 -8.01
CA VAL A 39 -13.58 2.41 -8.96
C VAL A 39 -12.83 1.27 -9.64
N TYR A 40 -11.50 1.25 -9.59
CA TYR A 40 -10.70 0.20 -10.20
C TYR A 40 -9.35 0.08 -9.50
N VAL A 41 -8.90 -1.15 -9.30
CA VAL A 41 -7.57 -1.44 -8.75
C VAL A 41 -6.88 -2.43 -9.70
N GLU A 42 -5.72 -2.07 -10.21
CA GLU A 42 -4.88 -2.98 -10.98
C GLU A 42 -3.88 -3.63 -10.01
N LEU A 43 -4.09 -4.90 -9.71
CA LEU A 43 -3.26 -5.66 -8.78
C LEU A 43 -2.00 -6.18 -9.47
N PRO A 44 -0.89 -6.35 -8.72
CA PRO A 44 0.27 -7.06 -9.25
C PRO A 44 -0.03 -8.56 -9.34
N GLU A 45 0.86 -9.30 -9.96
CA GLU A 45 0.73 -10.75 -10.06
C GLU A 45 1.62 -11.45 -9.03
N VAL A 46 1.12 -12.54 -8.45
CA VAL A 46 1.91 -13.39 -7.56
C VAL A 46 3.13 -13.90 -8.34
N ASP A 47 4.26 -13.95 -7.65
CA ASP A 47 5.59 -14.32 -8.17
C ASP A 47 6.32 -13.22 -8.95
N ASP A 48 5.68 -12.06 -9.21
CA ASP A 48 6.40 -10.92 -9.78
C ASP A 48 7.47 -10.44 -8.81
N GLU A 49 8.60 -10.02 -9.35
CA GLU A 49 9.68 -9.41 -8.58
C GLU A 49 9.64 -7.90 -8.80
N VAL A 50 9.78 -7.14 -7.72
CA VAL A 50 9.75 -5.68 -7.75
C VAL A 50 10.96 -5.11 -7.01
N GLU A 51 11.38 -3.91 -7.42
CA GLU A 51 12.39 -3.13 -6.69
C GLU A 51 11.70 -1.96 -6.02
N ALA A 52 12.24 -1.54 -4.88
CA ALA A 52 11.71 -0.37 -4.17
C ALA A 52 11.63 0.82 -5.13
N GLY A 53 10.47 1.47 -5.17
CA GLY A 53 10.20 2.59 -6.07
C GLY A 53 9.52 2.21 -7.38
N ASP A 54 9.50 0.93 -7.75
CA ASP A 54 8.79 0.49 -8.96
C ASP A 54 7.28 0.62 -8.76
N SER A 55 6.55 0.80 -9.85
CA SER A 55 5.10 0.77 -9.81
C SER A 55 4.64 -0.64 -9.45
N LEU A 56 4.02 -0.79 -8.29
CA LEU A 56 3.57 -2.06 -7.74
C LEU A 56 2.15 -2.38 -8.19
N ALA A 57 1.28 -1.39 -8.13
CA ALA A 57 -0.13 -1.49 -8.46
C ALA A 57 -0.63 -0.12 -8.86
N SER A 58 -1.84 -0.04 -9.37
CA SER A 58 -2.46 1.26 -9.63
C SER A 58 -3.92 1.26 -9.18
N VAL A 59 -4.40 2.44 -8.83
CA VAL A 59 -5.80 2.65 -8.44
C VAL A 59 -6.39 3.77 -9.27
N GLU A 60 -7.65 3.61 -9.65
CA GLU A 60 -8.40 4.65 -10.34
C GLU A 60 -9.61 5.04 -9.50
N SER A 61 -9.80 6.34 -9.37
CA SER A 61 -10.98 6.90 -8.72
C SER A 61 -11.84 7.61 -9.75
N VAL A 62 -12.99 8.10 -9.31
CA VAL A 62 -13.90 8.86 -10.18
C VAL A 62 -13.26 10.14 -10.73
N LYS A 63 -12.17 10.62 -10.13
CA LYS A 63 -11.53 11.88 -10.54
C LYS A 63 -10.06 11.77 -10.93
N ALA A 64 -9.36 10.68 -10.61
CA ALA A 64 -7.92 10.60 -10.83
C ALA A 64 -7.43 9.15 -10.85
N ALA A 65 -6.20 8.95 -11.32
CA ALA A 65 -5.50 7.68 -11.24
C ALA A 65 -4.18 7.90 -10.49
N SER A 66 -3.73 6.89 -9.75
CA SER A 66 -2.49 6.96 -8.98
C SER A 66 -1.80 5.61 -8.94
N ASP A 67 -0.47 5.60 -8.96
CA ASP A 67 0.31 4.40 -8.79
C ASP A 67 0.62 4.18 -7.32
N ILE A 68 0.67 2.91 -6.92
CA ILE A 68 1.22 2.50 -5.63
C ILE A 68 2.63 2.00 -5.92
N ASN A 69 3.63 2.68 -5.37
CA ASN A 69 5.02 2.29 -5.59
C ASN A 69 5.48 1.29 -4.54
N ALA A 70 6.31 0.34 -4.94
CA ALA A 70 6.82 -0.66 -4.03
C ALA A 70 7.63 -0.01 -2.90
N PRO A 71 7.27 -0.23 -1.63
CA PRO A 71 8.02 0.36 -0.51
C PRO A 71 9.32 -0.39 -0.24
N VAL A 72 9.40 -1.63 -0.69
CA VAL A 72 10.58 -2.50 -0.53
C VAL A 72 10.76 -3.34 -1.78
N SER A 73 11.98 -3.87 -1.97
CA SER A 73 12.26 -4.83 -3.03
C SER A 73 11.91 -6.24 -2.55
N GLY A 74 11.44 -7.06 -3.46
CA GLY A 74 11.12 -8.44 -3.15
C GLY A 74 10.19 -9.08 -4.16
N LYS A 75 9.54 -10.17 -3.72
CA LYS A 75 8.66 -10.97 -4.55
C LYS A 75 7.24 -10.89 -4.04
N ILE A 76 6.29 -10.69 -4.95
CA ILE A 76 4.87 -10.68 -4.60
C ILE A 76 4.46 -12.10 -4.22
N VAL A 77 3.98 -12.29 -3.00
CA VAL A 77 3.57 -13.61 -2.51
C VAL A 77 2.06 -13.76 -2.36
N GLU A 78 1.33 -12.64 -2.28
CA GLU A 78 -0.13 -12.67 -2.17
C GLU A 78 -0.72 -11.36 -2.67
N VAL A 79 -1.90 -11.41 -3.28
CA VAL A 79 -2.67 -10.24 -3.68
C VAL A 79 -4.09 -10.35 -3.13
N ASN A 80 -4.72 -9.22 -2.83
CA ASN A 80 -6.09 -9.20 -2.34
C ASN A 80 -7.07 -9.13 -3.51
N GLU A 81 -7.48 -10.27 -4.00
CA GLU A 81 -8.35 -10.38 -5.18
C GLU A 81 -9.74 -9.75 -4.97
N LEU A 82 -10.15 -9.55 -3.72
CA LEU A 82 -11.41 -8.87 -3.42
C LEU A 82 -11.46 -7.48 -4.07
N LEU A 83 -10.32 -6.81 -4.18
CA LEU A 83 -10.26 -5.47 -4.76
C LEU A 83 -10.54 -5.43 -6.27
N ASP A 84 -10.42 -6.57 -6.96
CA ASP A 84 -10.83 -6.67 -8.36
C ASP A 84 -12.34 -6.49 -8.51
N ASP A 85 -13.08 -7.11 -7.60
CA ASP A 85 -14.55 -7.08 -7.63
C ASP A 85 -15.12 -5.90 -6.85
N GLU A 86 -14.47 -5.52 -5.75
CA GLU A 86 -14.95 -4.51 -4.83
C GLU A 86 -13.87 -3.49 -4.49
N PRO A 87 -13.44 -2.68 -5.46
CA PRO A 87 -12.38 -1.68 -5.22
C PRO A 87 -12.78 -0.63 -4.18
N GLY A 88 -14.07 -0.38 -4.02
CA GLY A 88 -14.59 0.56 -3.03
C GLY A 88 -14.33 0.16 -1.58
N GLU A 89 -13.90 -1.07 -1.31
CA GLU A 89 -13.53 -1.49 0.04
C GLU A 89 -12.40 -0.63 0.60
N ILE A 90 -11.53 -0.08 -0.27
CA ILE A 90 -10.47 0.83 0.17
C ILE A 90 -11.07 2.07 0.83
N ASN A 91 -12.18 2.57 0.32
CA ASN A 91 -12.83 3.75 0.89
C ASN A 91 -13.57 3.44 2.19
N LYS A 92 -14.03 2.20 2.37
CA LYS A 92 -14.75 1.78 3.58
C LYS A 92 -13.79 1.62 4.76
N ASP A 93 -12.67 0.91 4.55
CA ASP A 93 -11.63 0.73 5.56
C ASP A 93 -10.31 0.40 4.87
N CYS A 94 -9.54 1.43 4.58
CA CYS A 94 -8.30 1.30 3.84
C CYS A 94 -7.24 0.46 4.58
N TYR A 95 -7.33 0.36 5.90
CA TYR A 95 -6.38 -0.44 6.68
C TYR A 95 -6.76 -1.92 6.74
N ALA A 96 -7.99 -2.27 6.39
CA ALA A 96 -8.42 -3.65 6.22
C ALA A 96 -8.32 -4.08 4.74
N ALA A 97 -8.41 -3.15 3.82
CA ALA A 97 -8.37 -3.40 2.37
C ALA A 97 -6.94 -3.35 1.86
N TRP A 98 -6.13 -4.32 2.26
CA TRP A 98 -4.74 -4.42 1.82
C TRP A 98 -4.68 -4.77 0.32
N VAL A 99 -3.59 -4.36 -0.34
CA VAL A 99 -3.41 -4.55 -1.79
C VAL A 99 -2.63 -5.82 -2.09
N CYS A 100 -1.45 -5.96 -1.52
CA CYS A 100 -0.60 -7.14 -1.77
C CYS A 100 0.38 -7.35 -0.63
N LYS A 101 1.05 -8.52 -0.67
CA LYS A 101 2.11 -8.86 0.27
C LYS A 101 3.40 -9.14 -0.50
N ILE A 102 4.52 -8.64 0.03
CA ILE A 102 5.84 -8.77 -0.57
C ILE A 102 6.76 -9.50 0.39
N GLU A 103 7.44 -10.55 -0.10
CA GLU A 103 8.54 -11.18 0.64
C GLU A 103 9.80 -10.37 0.36
N MET A 104 10.34 -9.73 1.39
CA MET A 104 11.47 -8.81 1.22
C MET A 104 12.76 -9.50 0.83
N SER A 105 13.47 -8.93 -0.13
CA SER A 105 14.83 -9.34 -0.48
C SER A 105 15.89 -8.56 0.28
N ASN A 106 15.53 -7.36 0.78
CA ASN A 106 16.43 -6.51 1.55
C ASN A 106 15.68 -5.78 2.66
N PRO A 107 15.53 -6.41 3.84
CA PRO A 107 14.79 -5.80 4.95
C PRO A 107 15.32 -4.45 5.43
N ALA A 108 16.58 -4.12 5.13
CA ALA A 108 17.14 -2.82 5.49
C ALA A 108 16.41 -1.65 4.82
N GLU A 109 15.71 -1.90 3.73
CA GLU A 109 14.91 -0.87 3.05
C GLU A 109 13.78 -0.34 3.91
N LEU A 110 13.37 -1.08 4.96
CA LEU A 110 12.35 -0.61 5.90
C LEU A 110 12.79 0.66 6.63
N GLU A 111 14.09 0.91 6.75
CA GLU A 111 14.62 2.09 7.43
C GLU A 111 14.29 3.39 6.67
N GLU A 112 13.97 3.29 5.39
CA GLU A 112 13.58 4.44 4.58
C GLU A 112 12.11 4.85 4.83
N LEU A 113 11.36 4.03 5.53
CA LEU A 113 9.95 4.28 5.80
C LEU A 113 9.76 5.07 7.09
N THR A 114 8.63 5.74 7.20
CA THR A 114 8.30 6.61 8.33
C THR A 114 7.42 5.86 9.32
N ASN A 115 7.70 6.00 10.61
CA ASN A 115 6.83 5.40 11.64
C ASN A 115 5.51 6.16 11.75
N ASP A 116 4.54 5.58 12.47
CA ASP A 116 3.20 6.13 12.61
C ASP A 116 3.19 7.53 13.25
N ALA A 117 3.96 7.75 14.28
CA ALA A 117 4.00 9.03 14.98
C ALA A 117 4.56 10.15 14.09
N ASP A 118 5.65 9.89 13.38
CA ASP A 118 6.28 10.86 12.49
C ASP A 118 5.40 11.13 11.26
N TYR A 119 4.75 10.09 10.76
CA TYR A 119 3.84 10.24 9.63
C TYR A 119 2.63 11.12 10.02
N GLU A 120 2.02 10.84 11.16
CA GLU A 120 0.89 11.64 11.66
C GLU A 120 1.29 13.10 11.84
N ALA A 121 2.48 13.34 12.37
CA ALA A 121 2.97 14.72 12.58
C ALA A 121 3.20 15.46 11.25
N SER A 122 3.40 14.75 10.16
CA SER A 122 3.64 15.35 8.83
C SER A 122 2.35 15.73 8.08
N LEU A 123 1.22 15.27 8.54
CA LEU A 123 -0.08 15.52 7.87
C LEU A 123 -0.66 16.90 8.16
#